data_322f07a9a193a47e222f4819807daaf4
#
_entry.id   322f07a9a193a47e222f4819807daaf4
#
_cell.length_a   1.000
_cell.length_b   1.000
_cell.length_c   1.000
_cell.angle_alpha   90.00
_cell.angle_beta   90.00
_cell.angle_gamma   90.00
#
_symmetry.space_group_name_H-M   'P 1'
#
loop_
_entity.id
_entity.type
_entity.pdbx_description
1 polymer ?
#
loop_
_entity_poly.entity_id
_entity_poly.type
_entity_poly.pdbx_seq_one_letter_code
_entity_poly.pdbx_strand_id
1 'polypeptide(L)'
;GTYNLFAHTIRKMGVKATFVDPDCTEEELNAAFQENTKAVFGETIANPALTVFDFEKFAKAAHAHHVPLIVDNTFATPINCRPFEWGADIVTHSTTKYMDGHAACVGGAIVDSGNFDWAAYGDKFAGLTTPDETYHGIVYTEKFGKAAYITKATSQLMRDLGSIQSPQNAFLLNLGLESLHLRMPRHCENAVKM
;
A
#
# COMPACT_ATOMS: atom_id res chain seq x y z
N GLY A 1 -11.66 0.68 -9.65
CA GLY A 1 -11.10 -0.56 -9.07
C GLY A 1 -11.12 -0.54 -7.56
N THR A 2 -10.38 0.32 -6.95
CA THR A 2 -10.16 0.40 -5.49
C THR A 2 -11.46 0.53 -4.69
N TYR A 3 -12.37 1.43 -5.10
CA TYR A 3 -13.69 1.54 -4.46
C TYR A 3 -14.44 0.20 -4.47
N ASN A 4 -14.54 -0.47 -5.61
CA ASN A 4 -15.23 -1.76 -5.71
C ASN A 4 -14.53 -2.86 -4.89
N LEU A 5 -13.20 -2.83 -4.81
CA LEU A 5 -12.45 -3.74 -3.97
C LEU A 5 -12.88 -3.60 -2.51
N PHE A 6 -12.85 -2.39 -1.97
CA PHE A 6 -13.17 -2.13 -0.56
C PHE A 6 -14.67 -2.19 -0.26
N ALA A 7 -15.53 -1.65 -1.14
CA ALA A 7 -16.97 -1.60 -0.90
C ALA A 7 -17.65 -2.97 -1.05
N HIS A 8 -17.13 -3.83 -1.94
CA HIS A 8 -17.83 -5.04 -2.34
C HIS A 8 -17.00 -6.32 -2.21
N THR A 9 -15.78 -6.35 -2.75
CA THR A 9 -15.03 -7.61 -2.89
C THR A 9 -14.51 -8.12 -1.54
N ILE A 10 -13.73 -7.33 -0.82
CA ILE A 10 -13.16 -7.77 0.46
C ILE A 10 -14.20 -7.82 1.58
N ARG A 11 -15.33 -7.14 1.42
CA ARG A 11 -16.46 -7.27 2.35
C ARG A 11 -16.98 -8.71 2.44
N LYS A 12 -16.93 -9.46 1.34
CA LYS A 12 -17.27 -10.89 1.32
C LYS A 12 -16.31 -11.75 2.13
N MET A 13 -15.10 -11.23 2.40
CA MET A 13 -14.09 -11.86 3.26
C MET A 13 -14.14 -11.36 4.71
N GLY A 14 -15.22 -10.64 5.09
CA GLY A 14 -15.40 -10.10 6.44
C GLY A 14 -14.70 -8.77 6.72
N VAL A 15 -13.98 -8.19 5.76
CA VAL A 15 -13.33 -6.89 5.92
C VAL A 15 -14.33 -5.78 5.63
N LYS A 16 -14.43 -4.81 6.56
CA LYS A 16 -15.27 -3.61 6.41
C LYS A 16 -14.38 -2.42 6.11
N ALA A 17 -14.85 -1.54 5.23
CA ALA A 17 -14.20 -0.27 4.95
C ALA A 17 -15.17 0.89 5.25
N THR A 18 -14.66 1.91 5.93
CA THR A 18 -15.32 3.19 6.09
C THR A 18 -14.64 4.17 5.13
N PHE A 19 -15.42 4.80 4.27
CA PHE A 19 -14.92 5.81 3.34
C PHE A 19 -15.05 7.18 3.99
N VAL A 20 -13.99 7.97 3.89
CA VAL A 20 -13.96 9.36 4.34
C VAL A 20 -13.64 10.27 3.17
N ASP A 21 -14.14 11.50 3.22
CA ASP A 21 -13.78 12.51 2.23
C ASP A 21 -12.31 12.89 2.42
N PRO A 22 -11.49 12.99 1.37
CA PRO A 22 -10.10 13.46 1.51
C PRO A 22 -10.00 14.85 2.13
N ASP A 23 -11.01 15.70 1.94
CA ASP A 23 -11.08 17.05 2.50
C ASP A 23 -11.77 17.10 3.89
N CYS A 24 -12.08 15.94 4.51
CA CYS A 24 -12.67 15.88 5.85
C CYS A 24 -11.80 16.58 6.89
N THR A 25 -12.42 17.08 7.95
CA THR A 25 -11.71 17.65 9.10
C THR A 25 -10.94 16.57 9.87
N GLU A 26 -9.99 16.97 10.72
CA GLU A 26 -9.29 16.01 11.60
C GLU A 26 -10.29 15.32 12.56
N GLU A 27 -11.32 16.02 13.02
CA GLU A 27 -12.36 15.46 13.89
C GLU A 27 -13.18 14.38 13.17
N GLU A 28 -13.62 14.65 11.95
CA GLU A 28 -14.37 13.69 11.13
C GLU A 28 -13.52 12.47 10.79
N LEU A 29 -12.24 12.68 10.46
CA LEU A 29 -11.29 11.60 10.21
C LEU A 29 -11.11 10.72 11.45
N ASN A 30 -10.87 11.32 12.62
CA ASN A 30 -10.70 10.58 13.86
C ASN A 30 -11.98 9.83 14.28
N ALA A 31 -13.15 10.40 14.05
CA ALA A 31 -14.44 9.76 14.34
C ALA A 31 -14.73 8.53 13.46
N ALA A 32 -14.07 8.41 12.31
CA ALA A 32 -14.22 7.25 11.42
C ALA A 32 -13.46 5.99 11.91
N PHE A 33 -12.50 6.15 12.82
CA PHE A 33 -11.77 5.01 13.38
C PHE A 33 -12.64 4.23 14.36
N GLN A 34 -12.49 2.92 14.34
CA GLN A 34 -13.12 1.96 15.26
C GLN A 34 -12.04 1.16 15.96
N GLU A 35 -12.36 0.53 17.08
CA GLU A 35 -11.42 -0.32 17.83
C GLU A 35 -10.76 -1.39 16.94
N ASN A 36 -11.52 -1.98 16.03
CA ASN A 36 -11.06 -3.00 15.11
C ASN A 36 -10.49 -2.45 13.79
N THR A 37 -10.28 -1.14 13.64
CA THR A 37 -9.60 -0.58 12.46
C THR A 37 -8.17 -1.11 12.40
N LYS A 38 -7.76 -1.60 11.23
CA LYS A 38 -6.45 -2.24 11.01
C LYS A 38 -5.50 -1.44 10.13
N ALA A 39 -6.01 -0.56 9.28
CA ALA A 39 -5.19 0.28 8.41
C ALA A 39 -5.98 1.47 7.90
N VAL A 40 -5.27 2.50 7.49
CA VAL A 40 -5.76 3.55 6.60
C VAL A 40 -5.21 3.30 5.20
N PHE A 41 -6.04 3.47 4.18
CA PHE A 41 -5.65 3.32 2.78
C PHE A 41 -5.99 4.57 1.99
N GLY A 42 -5.05 5.05 1.16
CA GLY A 42 -5.27 6.16 0.25
C GLY A 42 -4.51 5.98 -1.06
N GLU A 43 -4.81 6.82 -2.05
CA GLU A 43 -4.08 6.91 -3.30
C GLU A 43 -3.37 8.26 -3.36
N THR A 44 -2.08 8.31 -3.70
CA THR A 44 -1.31 9.56 -3.81
C THR A 44 -2.01 10.59 -4.68
N ILE A 45 -2.55 10.14 -5.80
CA ILE A 45 -3.41 10.92 -6.72
C ILE A 45 -4.58 10.04 -7.09
N ALA A 46 -5.78 10.45 -6.72
CA ALA A 46 -6.99 9.67 -6.95
C ALA A 46 -7.37 9.59 -8.44
N ASN A 47 -7.85 8.42 -8.88
CA ASN A 47 -8.36 8.20 -10.22
C ASN A 47 -9.88 7.95 -10.16
N PRO A 48 -10.73 8.77 -10.82
CA PRO A 48 -10.42 9.82 -11.80
C PRO A 48 -10.41 11.24 -11.23
N ALA A 49 -10.64 11.41 -9.92
CA ALA A 49 -10.88 12.72 -9.33
C ALA A 49 -9.64 13.65 -9.33
N LEU A 50 -8.44 13.11 -9.47
CA LEU A 50 -7.15 13.81 -9.42
C LEU A 50 -6.90 14.56 -8.10
N THR A 51 -7.63 14.23 -7.05
CA THR A 51 -7.39 14.73 -5.70
C THR A 51 -6.04 14.25 -5.21
N VAL A 52 -5.22 15.17 -4.70
CA VAL A 52 -3.91 14.86 -4.12
C VAL A 52 -4.10 14.54 -2.63
N PHE A 53 -3.46 13.47 -2.19
CA PHE A 53 -3.58 12.96 -0.83
C PHE A 53 -2.82 13.81 0.19
N ASP A 54 -3.47 14.18 1.27
CA ASP A 54 -2.84 14.87 2.41
C ASP A 54 -2.16 13.85 3.33
N PHE A 55 -0.89 13.56 3.04
CA PHE A 55 -0.11 12.58 3.79
C PHE A 55 0.00 12.90 5.27
N GLU A 56 0.28 14.17 5.61
CA GLU A 56 0.52 14.57 7.00
C GLU A 56 -0.72 14.35 7.87
N LYS A 57 -1.89 14.78 7.38
CA LYS A 57 -3.17 14.58 8.06
C LYS A 57 -3.47 13.10 8.30
N PHE A 58 -3.40 12.31 7.24
CA PHE A 58 -3.78 10.89 7.32
C PHE A 58 -2.74 10.03 8.05
N ALA A 59 -1.43 10.31 7.92
CA ALA A 59 -0.40 9.62 8.68
C ALA A 59 -0.51 9.90 10.18
N LYS A 60 -0.69 11.18 10.55
CA LYS A 60 -0.91 11.59 11.94
C LYS A 60 -2.10 10.86 12.57
N ALA A 61 -3.24 10.82 11.87
CA ALA A 61 -4.42 10.12 12.35
C ALA A 61 -4.20 8.60 12.45
N ALA A 62 -3.65 7.97 11.40
CA ALA A 62 -3.38 6.54 11.40
C ALA A 62 -2.49 6.12 12.59
N HIS A 63 -1.38 6.81 12.80
CA HIS A 63 -0.43 6.51 13.85
C HIS A 63 -1.01 6.80 15.25
N ALA A 64 -1.82 7.86 15.41
CA ALA A 64 -2.53 8.13 16.66
C ALA A 64 -3.50 7.00 17.05
N HIS A 65 -4.06 6.31 16.06
CA HIS A 65 -4.93 5.15 16.26
C HIS A 65 -4.20 3.80 16.16
N HIS A 66 -2.86 3.82 16.15
CA HIS A 66 -2.02 2.62 16.15
C HIS A 66 -2.27 1.68 14.96
N VAL A 67 -2.43 2.26 13.78
CA VAL A 67 -2.60 1.52 12.53
C VAL A 67 -1.67 2.07 11.44
N PRO A 68 -1.22 1.24 10.49
CA PRO A 68 -0.37 1.69 9.40
C PRO A 68 -1.16 2.51 8.38
N LEU A 69 -0.47 3.45 7.75
CA LEU A 69 -0.91 4.11 6.53
C LEU A 69 -0.38 3.36 5.31
N ILE A 70 -1.30 2.87 4.48
CA ILE A 70 -1.02 2.19 3.21
C ILE A 70 -1.38 3.12 2.07
N VAL A 71 -0.47 3.33 1.13
CA VAL A 71 -0.68 4.27 0.02
C VAL A 71 -0.44 3.60 -1.32
N ASP A 72 -1.42 3.70 -2.21
CA ASP A 72 -1.23 3.38 -3.62
C ASP A 72 -0.56 4.56 -4.33
N ASN A 73 0.69 4.37 -4.74
CA ASN A 73 1.51 5.40 -5.37
C ASN A 73 1.66 5.17 -6.90
N THR A 74 0.69 4.49 -7.50
CA THR A 74 0.74 4.10 -8.91
C THR A 74 0.91 5.29 -9.85
N PHE A 75 0.13 6.36 -9.66
CA PHE A 75 0.17 7.52 -10.57
C PHE A 75 1.43 8.36 -10.43
N ALA A 76 1.82 8.66 -9.20
CA ALA A 76 2.99 9.48 -8.95
C ALA A 76 4.29 8.73 -9.27
N THR A 77 4.33 7.42 -9.07
CA THR A 77 5.53 6.60 -9.09
C THR A 77 6.57 7.07 -8.06
N PRO A 78 7.63 6.32 -7.76
CA PRO A 78 8.67 6.80 -6.84
C PRO A 78 9.49 7.97 -7.39
N ILE A 79 9.30 8.33 -8.66
CA ILE A 79 9.98 9.49 -9.27
C ILE A 79 9.34 10.80 -8.81
N ASN A 80 8.01 10.88 -8.79
CA ASN A 80 7.31 12.11 -8.43
C ASN A 80 6.93 12.20 -6.95
N CYS A 81 6.75 11.05 -6.28
CA CYS A 81 6.44 11.00 -4.86
C CYS A 81 7.03 9.75 -4.21
N ARG A 82 7.64 9.93 -3.04
CA ARG A 82 8.12 8.87 -2.17
C ARG A 82 7.35 8.90 -0.86
N PRO A 83 6.22 8.18 -0.75
CA PRO A 83 5.30 8.30 0.38
C PRO A 83 5.91 8.03 1.76
N PHE A 84 6.99 7.25 1.85
CA PHE A 84 7.70 7.02 3.12
C PHE A 84 8.30 8.29 3.72
N GLU A 85 8.66 9.27 2.90
CA GLU A 85 9.16 10.57 3.38
C GLU A 85 8.05 11.41 4.02
N TRP A 86 6.78 11.01 3.81
CA TRP A 86 5.58 11.69 4.27
C TRP A 86 4.78 10.88 5.30
N GLY A 87 5.36 9.81 5.85
CA GLY A 87 4.76 9.03 6.93
C GLY A 87 3.94 7.82 6.50
N ALA A 88 3.94 7.43 5.23
CA ALA A 88 3.38 6.14 4.85
C ALA A 88 4.22 4.99 5.38
N ASP A 89 3.57 3.89 5.76
CA ASP A 89 4.24 2.69 6.27
C ASP A 89 4.40 1.63 5.18
N ILE A 90 3.40 1.52 4.32
CA ILE A 90 3.36 0.56 3.22
C ILE A 90 2.96 1.30 1.95
N VAL A 91 3.63 0.99 0.85
CA VAL A 91 3.32 1.54 -0.47
C VAL A 91 2.97 0.41 -1.42
N THR A 92 1.90 0.59 -2.16
CA THR A 92 1.52 -0.32 -3.24
C THR A 92 1.64 0.37 -4.60
N HIS A 93 1.89 -0.43 -5.63
CA HIS A 93 1.91 0.03 -7.00
C HIS A 93 1.20 -0.97 -7.91
N SER A 94 0.33 -0.50 -8.79
CA SER A 94 0.01 -1.24 -9.99
C SER A 94 1.16 -1.07 -10.97
N THR A 95 2.07 -2.05 -11.02
CA THR A 95 3.21 -2.01 -11.96
C THR A 95 2.78 -2.08 -13.41
N THR A 96 1.54 -2.51 -13.66
CA THR A 96 0.83 -2.47 -14.94
C THR A 96 0.88 -1.11 -15.65
N LYS A 97 1.04 -0.01 -14.89
CA LYS A 97 0.89 1.37 -15.37
C LYS A 97 2.24 1.97 -15.77
N TYR A 98 2.61 3.10 -15.21
CA TYR A 98 3.84 3.83 -15.57
C TYR A 98 5.13 3.05 -15.33
N MET A 99 5.16 2.12 -14.37
CA MET A 99 6.37 1.32 -14.11
C MET A 99 6.70 0.42 -15.29
N ASP A 100 5.73 -0.33 -15.82
CA ASP A 100 5.89 -1.08 -17.09
C ASP A 100 6.04 -0.10 -18.27
N GLY A 101 5.13 0.85 -18.37
CA GLY A 101 5.17 1.93 -19.37
C GLY A 101 4.92 1.53 -20.82
N HIS A 102 4.72 0.24 -21.09
CA HIS A 102 4.60 -0.33 -22.43
C HIS A 102 3.25 -1.04 -22.66
N ALA A 103 2.39 -1.10 -21.65
CA ALA A 103 1.14 -1.86 -21.67
C ALA A 103 1.36 -3.36 -21.98
N ALA A 104 2.53 -3.89 -21.62
CA ALA A 104 2.96 -5.23 -21.98
C ALA A 104 2.57 -6.29 -20.97
N CYS A 105 2.44 -5.94 -19.68
CA CYS A 105 2.14 -6.90 -18.64
C CYS A 105 1.27 -6.32 -17.51
N VAL A 106 0.60 -7.21 -16.80
CA VAL A 106 -0.13 -6.89 -15.57
C VAL A 106 0.72 -7.31 -14.37
N GLY A 107 0.78 -6.45 -13.35
CA GLY A 107 1.53 -6.77 -12.15
C GLY A 107 1.31 -5.76 -11.04
N GLY A 108 1.86 -6.07 -9.87
CA GLY A 108 1.81 -5.23 -8.69
C GLY A 108 3.08 -5.34 -7.87
N ALA A 109 3.30 -4.35 -7.03
CA ALA A 109 4.38 -4.36 -6.05
C ALA A 109 3.87 -3.85 -4.71
N ILE A 110 4.37 -4.46 -3.63
CA ILE A 110 4.21 -3.99 -2.26
C ILE A 110 5.59 -3.63 -1.74
N VAL A 111 5.72 -2.45 -1.17
CA VAL A 111 6.95 -1.97 -0.54
C VAL A 111 6.65 -1.66 0.92
N ASP A 112 7.39 -2.28 1.81
CA ASP A 112 7.27 -2.07 3.27
C ASP A 112 8.41 -1.16 3.74
N SER A 113 8.09 -0.10 4.48
CA SER A 113 9.12 0.77 5.07
C SER A 113 9.92 0.06 6.16
N GLY A 114 9.32 -0.95 6.80
CA GLY A 114 9.85 -1.59 7.99
C GLY A 114 9.85 -0.69 9.23
N ASN A 115 9.16 0.44 9.21
CA ASN A 115 9.16 1.40 10.32
C ASN A 115 7.94 1.30 11.24
N PHE A 116 6.85 0.67 10.79
CA PHE A 116 5.69 0.47 11.66
C PHE A 116 6.00 -0.59 12.71
N ASP A 117 5.80 -0.24 13.98
CA ASP A 117 6.07 -1.15 15.10
C ASP A 117 4.88 -2.08 15.36
N TRP A 118 4.85 -3.19 14.61
CA TRP A 118 3.80 -4.21 14.75
C TRP A 118 3.75 -4.83 16.15
N ALA A 119 4.90 -4.96 16.82
CA ALA A 119 4.99 -5.59 18.12
C ALA A 119 4.40 -4.72 19.23
N ALA A 120 4.53 -3.40 19.12
CA ALA A 120 3.93 -2.47 20.09
C ALA A 120 2.40 -2.56 20.15
N TYR A 121 1.77 -3.03 19.05
CA TYR A 121 0.31 -3.12 18.93
C TYR A 121 -0.16 -4.57 18.68
N GLY A 122 0.46 -5.52 19.39
CA GLY A 122 0.34 -6.96 19.17
C GLY A 122 -1.09 -7.48 19.18
N ASP A 123 -1.93 -7.01 20.10
CA ASP A 123 -3.35 -7.41 20.18
C ASP A 123 -4.13 -7.03 18.89
N LYS A 124 -3.75 -5.92 18.29
CA LYS A 124 -4.34 -5.46 17.03
C LYS A 124 -3.86 -6.27 15.83
N PHE A 125 -2.61 -6.79 15.87
CA PHE A 125 -1.94 -7.48 14.77
C PHE A 125 -1.49 -8.90 15.13
N ALA A 126 -2.35 -9.65 15.80
CA ALA A 126 -2.06 -11.01 16.26
C ALA A 126 -1.44 -11.92 15.17
N GLY A 127 -1.85 -11.76 13.91
CA GLY A 127 -1.27 -12.53 12.80
C GLY A 127 0.24 -12.34 12.57
N LEU A 128 0.86 -11.29 13.15
CA LEU A 128 2.30 -11.05 13.08
C LEU A 128 3.00 -11.27 14.43
N THR A 129 2.25 -11.20 15.52
CA THR A 129 2.79 -11.12 16.90
C THR A 129 2.50 -12.34 17.75
N THR A 130 1.77 -13.33 17.23
CA THR A 130 1.54 -14.62 17.88
C THR A 130 2.08 -15.76 17.04
N PRO A 131 2.32 -16.96 17.65
CA PRO A 131 2.78 -18.13 16.90
C PRO A 131 1.87 -18.48 15.74
N ASP A 132 2.43 -18.64 14.56
CA ASP A 132 1.72 -19.01 13.33
C ASP A 132 1.88 -20.51 13.07
N GLU A 133 0.83 -21.28 13.30
CA GLU A 133 0.85 -22.74 13.12
C GLU A 133 1.08 -23.15 11.65
N THR A 134 0.69 -22.29 10.70
CA THR A 134 0.86 -22.57 9.27
C THR A 134 2.30 -22.38 8.81
N TYR A 135 3.15 -21.77 9.67
CA TYR A 135 4.56 -21.50 9.40
C TYR A 135 5.45 -21.93 10.58
N HIS A 136 5.30 -23.18 11.02
CA HIS A 136 6.12 -23.83 12.05
C HIS A 136 6.08 -23.17 13.45
N GLY A 137 4.99 -22.47 13.78
CA GLY A 137 4.82 -21.82 15.09
C GLY A 137 5.69 -20.58 15.30
N ILE A 138 6.24 -19.97 14.25
CA ILE A 138 7.05 -18.75 14.39
C ILE A 138 6.17 -17.55 14.75
N VAL A 139 6.75 -16.60 15.46
CA VAL A 139 6.24 -15.25 15.63
C VAL A 139 6.99 -14.34 14.65
N TYR A 140 6.28 -13.76 13.67
CA TYR A 140 6.93 -13.02 12.58
C TYR A 140 7.71 -11.81 13.07
N THR A 141 7.17 -11.07 14.03
CA THR A 141 7.85 -9.89 14.59
C THR A 141 9.14 -10.25 15.34
N GLU A 142 9.17 -11.37 16.06
CA GLU A 142 10.36 -11.85 16.74
C GLU A 142 11.42 -12.37 15.78
N LYS A 143 10.97 -13.12 14.76
CA LYS A 143 11.89 -13.79 13.81
C LYS A 143 12.48 -12.83 12.78
N PHE A 144 11.67 -11.89 12.26
CA PHE A 144 12.01 -11.06 11.11
C PHE A 144 12.07 -9.56 11.43
N GLY A 145 11.70 -9.15 12.65
CA GLY A 145 11.77 -7.75 13.08
C GLY A 145 11.08 -6.82 12.09
N LYS A 146 11.80 -5.86 11.55
CA LYS A 146 11.29 -4.88 10.58
C LYS A 146 10.75 -5.49 9.29
N ALA A 147 11.15 -6.69 8.93
CA ALA A 147 10.68 -7.38 7.73
C ALA A 147 9.48 -8.31 8.00
N ALA A 148 8.88 -8.27 9.19
CA ALA A 148 7.79 -9.18 9.58
C ALA A 148 6.61 -9.15 8.60
N TYR A 149 6.12 -7.95 8.28
CA TYR A 149 4.98 -7.77 7.39
C TYR A 149 5.27 -8.30 5.98
N ILE A 150 6.35 -7.83 5.35
CA ILE A 150 6.66 -8.22 3.98
C ILE A 150 7.03 -9.69 3.87
N THR A 151 7.65 -10.27 4.89
CA THR A 151 7.94 -11.70 4.93
C THR A 151 6.65 -12.53 4.97
N LYS A 152 5.70 -12.16 5.84
CA LYS A 152 4.39 -12.85 5.86
C LYS A 152 3.64 -12.68 4.55
N ALA A 153 3.62 -11.49 3.98
CA ALA A 153 2.97 -11.21 2.71
C ALA A 153 3.52 -12.10 1.58
N THR A 154 4.83 -12.27 1.51
CA THR A 154 5.49 -13.03 0.43
C THR A 154 5.54 -14.54 0.70
N SER A 155 5.99 -14.95 1.88
CA SER A 155 6.23 -16.36 2.18
C SER A 155 4.97 -17.17 2.46
N GLN A 156 3.89 -16.51 2.89
CA GLN A 156 2.61 -17.15 3.19
C GLN A 156 1.51 -16.70 2.24
N LEU A 157 1.10 -15.43 2.27
CA LEU A 157 -0.10 -14.97 1.56
C LEU A 157 0.08 -15.04 0.04
N MET A 158 1.19 -14.56 -0.50
CA MET A 158 1.46 -14.62 -1.94
C MET A 158 1.59 -16.07 -2.41
N ARG A 159 2.28 -16.93 -1.64
CA ARG A 159 2.39 -18.35 -1.92
C ARG A 159 1.02 -19.05 -1.96
N ASP A 160 0.19 -18.81 -0.95
CA ASP A 160 -1.06 -19.55 -0.77
C ASP A 160 -2.17 -19.05 -1.71
N LEU A 161 -2.19 -17.74 -2.00
CA LEU A 161 -3.17 -17.11 -2.90
C LEU A 161 -2.72 -17.09 -4.36
N GLY A 162 -1.44 -17.34 -4.63
CA GLY A 162 -0.91 -17.42 -5.99
C GLY A 162 -0.75 -16.08 -6.70
N SER A 163 -0.75 -14.97 -5.97
CA SER A 163 -0.58 -13.61 -6.52
C SER A 163 0.89 -13.32 -6.87
N ILE A 164 1.49 -14.17 -7.69
CA ILE A 164 2.89 -14.05 -8.10
C ILE A 164 3.02 -13.61 -9.54
N GLN A 165 3.93 -12.68 -9.79
CA GLN A 165 4.26 -12.24 -11.14
C GLN A 165 5.13 -13.29 -11.84
N SER A 166 4.84 -13.58 -13.13
CA SER A 166 5.66 -14.50 -13.90
C SER A 166 7.07 -13.92 -14.12
N PRO A 167 8.11 -14.78 -14.24
CA PRO A 167 9.47 -14.31 -14.53
C PRO A 167 9.56 -13.45 -15.79
N GLN A 168 8.79 -13.78 -16.84
CA GLN A 168 8.73 -12.98 -18.07
C GLN A 168 8.17 -11.58 -17.82
N ASN A 169 7.07 -11.47 -17.06
CA ASN A 169 6.50 -10.17 -16.73
C ASN A 169 7.43 -9.36 -15.82
N ALA A 170 8.14 -10.00 -14.89
CA ALA A 170 9.15 -9.34 -14.06
C ALA A 170 10.30 -8.78 -14.90
N PHE A 171 10.73 -9.51 -15.93
CA PHE A 171 11.75 -9.04 -16.87
C PHE A 171 11.27 -7.82 -17.66
N LEU A 172 10.03 -7.86 -18.22
CA LEU A 172 9.45 -6.72 -18.94
C LEU A 172 9.30 -5.49 -18.03
N LEU A 173 8.86 -5.69 -16.78
CA LEU A 173 8.79 -4.61 -15.81
C LEU A 173 10.16 -3.97 -15.55
N ASN A 174 11.21 -4.77 -15.39
CA ASN A 174 12.57 -4.25 -15.21
C ASN A 174 13.02 -3.39 -16.40
N LEU A 175 12.72 -3.78 -17.63
CA LEU A 175 12.99 -2.97 -18.81
C LEU A 175 12.21 -1.62 -18.76
N GLY A 176 10.95 -1.65 -18.33
CA GLY A 176 10.14 -0.44 -18.15
C GLY A 176 10.74 0.49 -17.10
N LEU A 177 11.22 -0.05 -15.99
CA LEU A 177 11.82 0.72 -14.89
C LEU A 177 13.10 1.46 -15.31
N GLU A 178 13.89 0.92 -16.22
CA GLU A 178 15.13 1.57 -16.70
C GLU A 178 14.89 2.98 -17.26
N SER A 179 13.74 3.23 -17.88
CA SER A 179 13.41 4.53 -18.45
C SER A 179 12.45 5.38 -17.60
N LEU A 180 11.98 4.87 -16.47
CA LEU A 180 10.94 5.53 -15.67
C LEU A 180 11.34 6.96 -15.24
N HIS A 181 12.59 7.14 -14.84
CA HIS A 181 13.13 8.44 -14.42
C HIS A 181 13.21 9.48 -15.53
N LEU A 182 13.19 9.06 -16.78
CA LEU A 182 13.13 9.94 -17.95
C LEU A 182 11.68 10.19 -18.40
N ARG A 183 10.84 9.15 -18.36
CA ARG A 183 9.46 9.23 -18.84
C ARG A 183 8.58 10.07 -17.92
N MET A 184 8.70 9.92 -16.61
CA MET A 184 7.81 10.63 -15.67
C MET A 184 7.97 12.15 -15.75
N PRO A 185 9.17 12.75 -15.69
CA PRO A 185 9.33 14.19 -15.89
C PRO A 185 8.77 14.66 -17.22
N ARG A 186 9.00 13.91 -18.30
CA ARG A 186 8.47 14.26 -19.62
C ARG A 186 6.94 14.23 -19.67
N HIS A 187 6.29 13.25 -19.02
CA HIS A 187 4.82 13.24 -18.90
C HIS A 187 4.31 14.47 -18.17
N CYS A 188 4.96 14.85 -17.05
CA CYS A 188 4.59 16.05 -16.29
C CYS A 188 4.76 17.34 -17.12
N GLU A 189 5.91 17.50 -17.80
CA GLU A 189 6.15 18.63 -18.67
C GLU A 189 5.09 18.75 -19.80
N ASN A 190 4.70 17.63 -20.39
CA ASN A 190 3.71 17.62 -21.44
C ASN A 190 2.31 17.97 -20.90
N ALA A 191 1.95 17.46 -19.73
CA ALA A 191 0.68 17.76 -19.10
C ALA A 191 0.51 19.25 -18.78
N VAL A 192 1.59 19.93 -18.36
CA VAL A 192 1.57 21.38 -18.09
C VAL A 192 1.38 22.20 -19.40
N LYS A 193 1.81 21.68 -20.55
CA LYS A 193 1.70 22.38 -21.84
C LYS A 193 0.34 22.23 -22.51
N MET A 194 -0.46 21.24 -22.10
CA MET A 194 -1.78 20.98 -22.65
C MET A 194 -2.88 21.72 -21.92
#